data_b23edb898d8408fdeec5b6fadc72880a
#
_entry.id   b23edb898d8408fdeec5b6fadc72880a
#
_cell.length_a   1.000
_cell.length_b   1.000
_cell.length_c   1.000
_cell.angle_alpha   90.00
_cell.angle_beta   90.00
_cell.angle_gamma   90.00
#
_symmetry.space_group_name_H-M   'P 1'
#
loop_
_entity.id
_entity.type
_entity.pdbx_description
1 polymer ?
#
loop_
_entity_poly.entity_id
_entity_poly.type
_entity_poly.pdbx_seq_one_letter_code
_entity_poly.pdbx_strand_id
1 'polypeptide(L)'
;MWEGPLRPDQSPHKGGSHIPNRRFVNRRSLAGSSQRVEWNAMFSAPNLSNLPKADLYRELAAQISGLIENETDPVANMANCAALIFHSVPKLNWAGFYLLKGGELVLGPFQGRLACVRISFGRGVVGTAAEKRTTIRVADVNQFPGHIACDSASKSEIVVPLVSNDSHLLGVLDIDSPELDRFDAEDEAGFSEIGKIIAAKL
;
A
#
# COMPACT_ATOMS: atom_id res chain seq x y z
N MET A 1 24.18 -0.33 -38.08
CA MET A 1 25.19 0.73 -37.90
C MET A 1 24.66 1.65 -36.82
N TRP A 2 25.31 1.61 -35.69
CA TRP A 2 24.93 2.36 -34.49
C TRP A 2 26.06 3.39 -34.24
N GLU A 3 25.78 4.67 -34.43
CA GLU A 3 26.77 5.73 -34.20
C GLU A 3 26.67 6.21 -32.76
N GLY A 4 27.79 6.17 -32.02
CA GLY A 4 27.93 6.55 -30.62
C GLY A 4 28.01 8.07 -30.42
N PRO A 5 27.80 8.57 -29.18
CA PRO A 5 27.71 10.00 -28.87
C PRO A 5 29.08 10.69 -28.88
N LEU A 6 29.06 11.94 -29.41
CA LEU A 6 30.15 12.89 -29.49
C LEU A 6 30.69 13.30 -28.10
N ARG A 7 32.02 13.42 -27.99
CA ARG A 7 32.74 13.89 -26.78
C ARG A 7 32.59 15.40 -26.61
N PRO A 8 32.47 15.93 -25.40
CA PRO A 8 32.53 17.39 -25.18
C PRO A 8 33.98 17.90 -25.23
N ASP A 9 34.12 19.09 -25.86
CA ASP A 9 35.33 19.90 -26.04
C ASP A 9 35.88 20.39 -24.71
N GLN A 10 37.23 20.24 -24.53
CA GLN A 10 38.00 20.79 -23.41
C GLN A 10 38.73 22.02 -23.87
N SER A 11 38.31 23.20 -23.47
CA SER A 11 39.08 24.43 -23.57
C SER A 11 39.14 25.16 -22.23
N PRO A 12 40.32 25.63 -21.80
CA PRO A 12 40.49 26.24 -20.50
C PRO A 12 40.25 27.75 -20.53
N HIS A 13 39.28 28.26 -19.81
CA HIS A 13 39.19 29.68 -19.52
C HIS A 13 39.76 30.04 -18.16
N LYS A 14 40.92 30.72 -18.17
CA LYS A 14 41.46 31.52 -17.07
C LYS A 14 40.64 32.80 -16.93
N GLY A 15 40.19 33.11 -15.73
CA GLY A 15 39.56 34.38 -15.40
C GLY A 15 39.29 34.50 -13.92
N GLY A 16 40.25 35.01 -13.16
CA GLY A 16 40.06 35.33 -11.75
C GLY A 16 39.16 36.56 -11.61
N SER A 17 38.19 36.51 -10.75
CA SER A 17 37.49 37.70 -10.21
C SER A 17 37.35 37.55 -8.69
N HIS A 18 37.97 38.53 -8.08
CA HIS A 18 38.00 38.83 -6.65
C HIS A 18 36.60 39.12 -6.15
N ILE A 19 36.10 38.34 -5.15
CA ILE A 19 34.83 38.63 -4.48
C ILE A 19 35.17 39.22 -3.09
N PRO A 20 34.63 40.42 -2.77
CA PRO A 20 34.92 41.05 -1.48
C PRO A 20 34.14 40.38 -0.34
N ASN A 21 34.84 40.21 0.74
CA ASN A 21 34.44 39.71 2.03
C ASN A 21 33.21 40.47 2.57
N ARG A 22 31.99 39.89 2.53
CA ARG A 22 30.81 40.42 3.22
C ARG A 22 30.80 39.86 4.64
N ARG A 23 30.98 40.76 5.61
CA ARG A 23 30.80 40.52 7.05
C ARG A 23 29.38 39.98 7.26
N PHE A 24 29.29 38.77 7.81
CA PHE A 24 28.02 38.24 8.35
C PHE A 24 27.64 39.03 9.61
N VAL A 25 26.59 39.78 9.49
CA VAL A 25 25.92 40.41 10.63
C VAL A 25 25.15 39.34 11.36
N ASN A 26 25.55 39.11 12.60
CA ASN A 26 24.94 38.22 13.56
C ASN A 26 23.48 38.67 13.84
N ARG A 27 22.49 38.01 13.20
CA ARG A 27 21.07 38.20 13.57
C ARG A 27 20.69 37.18 14.63
N ARG A 28 20.29 37.76 15.74
CA ARG A 28 19.82 37.15 16.98
C ARG A 28 18.94 35.92 16.76
N SER A 29 19.28 34.89 17.54
CA SER A 29 18.49 33.78 18.01
C SER A 29 17.00 34.12 18.17
N LEU A 30 16.17 33.58 17.31
CA LEU A 30 14.80 33.23 17.65
C LEU A 30 14.83 31.74 18.02
N ALA A 31 14.81 31.49 19.31
CA ALA A 31 14.62 30.17 19.87
C ALA A 31 13.18 29.73 19.56
N GLY A 32 12.96 29.22 18.37
CA GLY A 32 11.86 28.33 18.06
C GLY A 32 12.26 26.95 18.56
N SER A 33 11.59 26.45 19.58
CA SER A 33 11.67 25.06 20.01
C SER A 33 11.35 24.18 18.79
N SER A 34 12.39 23.71 18.08
CA SER A 34 12.23 22.60 17.17
C SER A 34 11.87 21.40 18.04
N GLN A 35 10.58 21.09 18.16
CA GLN A 35 10.14 19.78 18.58
C GLN A 35 10.76 18.81 17.55
N ARG A 36 11.87 18.24 17.94
CA ARG A 36 12.43 17.07 17.28
C ARG A 36 11.39 15.98 17.53
N VAL A 37 10.48 15.76 16.57
CA VAL A 37 9.56 14.63 16.62
C VAL A 37 10.46 13.41 16.73
N GLU A 38 10.38 12.73 17.86
CA GLU A 38 11.10 11.45 18.05
C GLU A 38 10.43 10.41 17.18
N TRP A 39 10.90 10.27 15.95
CA TRP A 39 10.45 9.29 14.97
C TRP A 39 10.43 7.85 15.50
N ASN A 40 11.25 7.54 16.51
CA ASN A 40 11.33 6.23 17.13
C ASN A 40 10.08 5.82 17.95
N ALA A 41 9.24 6.76 18.36
CA ALA A 41 8.00 6.44 19.10
C ALA A 41 6.78 6.26 18.18
N MET A 42 6.88 6.65 16.89
CA MET A 42 5.73 6.77 16.01
C MET A 42 5.32 5.46 15.31
N PHE A 43 6.18 4.43 15.30
CA PHE A 43 5.95 3.20 14.53
C PHE A 43 6.29 1.91 15.27
N SER A 44 6.20 1.88 16.58
CA SER A 44 6.18 0.60 17.30
C SER A 44 4.76 0.03 17.26
N ALA A 45 4.40 -0.58 16.14
CA ALA A 45 3.15 -1.32 16.08
C ALA A 45 3.20 -2.46 17.11
N PRO A 46 2.24 -2.57 18.03
CA PRO A 46 2.18 -3.67 18.96
C PRO A 46 2.07 -4.99 18.16
N ASN A 47 2.66 -6.06 18.68
CA ASN A 47 2.54 -7.37 18.07
C ASN A 47 1.11 -7.88 18.23
N LEU A 48 0.33 -7.87 17.15
CA LEU A 48 -1.07 -8.29 17.13
C LEU A 48 -1.24 -9.80 16.92
N SER A 49 -0.17 -10.53 16.57
CA SER A 49 -0.25 -11.92 16.11
C SER A 49 -0.82 -12.93 17.14
N ASN A 50 -0.82 -12.56 18.42
CA ASN A 50 -1.31 -13.40 19.51
C ASN A 50 -2.71 -13.02 20.02
N LEU A 51 -3.33 -12.02 19.42
CA LEU A 51 -4.68 -11.60 19.80
C LEU A 51 -5.75 -12.54 19.20
N PRO A 52 -6.89 -12.73 19.86
CA PRO A 52 -8.09 -13.26 19.21
C PRO A 52 -8.42 -12.44 17.96
N LYS A 53 -8.95 -13.07 16.91
CA LYS A 53 -9.18 -12.38 15.60
C LYS A 53 -10.01 -11.10 15.73
N ALA A 54 -11.09 -11.12 16.49
CA ALA A 54 -11.93 -9.94 16.72
C ALA A 54 -11.15 -8.76 17.32
N ASP A 55 -10.24 -9.03 18.28
CA ASP A 55 -9.40 -8.00 18.89
C ASP A 55 -8.30 -7.54 17.93
N LEU A 56 -7.70 -8.47 17.18
CA LEU A 56 -6.70 -8.17 16.14
C LEU A 56 -7.27 -7.18 15.11
N TYR A 57 -8.43 -7.47 14.53
CA TYR A 57 -9.03 -6.63 13.50
C TYR A 57 -9.51 -5.29 14.05
N ARG A 58 -10.02 -5.24 15.28
CA ARG A 58 -10.38 -3.99 15.94
C ARG A 58 -9.16 -3.08 16.13
N GLU A 59 -8.07 -3.66 16.63
CA GLU A 59 -6.82 -2.93 16.84
C GLU A 59 -6.18 -2.49 15.51
N LEU A 60 -6.15 -3.38 14.52
CA LEU A 60 -5.63 -3.10 13.19
C LEU A 60 -6.42 -1.96 12.51
N ALA A 61 -7.73 -1.97 12.61
CA ALA A 61 -8.60 -0.92 12.09
C ALA A 61 -8.32 0.43 12.76
N ALA A 62 -8.14 0.43 14.09
CA ALA A 62 -7.78 1.65 14.83
C ALA A 62 -6.42 2.21 14.42
N GLN A 63 -5.41 1.33 14.24
CA GLN A 63 -4.07 1.73 13.78
C GLN A 63 -4.10 2.28 12.36
N ILE A 64 -4.80 1.62 11.43
CA ILE A 64 -4.99 2.11 10.05
C ILE A 64 -5.68 3.46 10.06
N SER A 65 -6.76 3.64 10.82
CA SER A 65 -7.47 4.91 10.92
C SER A 65 -6.55 6.05 11.37
N GLY A 66 -5.77 5.83 12.44
CA GLY A 66 -4.81 6.82 12.92
C GLY A 66 -3.67 7.10 11.94
N LEU A 67 -3.20 6.08 11.24
CA LEU A 67 -2.11 6.19 10.26
C LEU A 67 -2.46 7.09 9.07
N ILE A 68 -3.70 6.98 8.58
CA ILE A 68 -4.19 7.71 7.38
C ILE A 68 -4.99 8.97 7.73
N GLU A 69 -5.12 9.33 9.03
CA GLU A 69 -5.98 10.44 9.47
C GLU A 69 -5.59 11.77 8.83
N ASN A 70 -4.30 12.10 8.88
CA ASN A 70 -3.76 13.40 8.48
C ASN A 70 -2.99 13.37 7.15
N GLU A 71 -2.88 12.21 6.50
CA GLU A 71 -2.22 12.08 5.20
C GLU A 71 -3.26 12.15 4.07
N THR A 72 -2.96 12.92 3.05
CA THR A 72 -3.84 13.15 1.90
C THR A 72 -3.38 12.43 0.62
N ASP A 73 -2.13 11.95 0.59
CA ASP A 73 -1.64 11.21 -0.58
C ASP A 73 -2.13 9.76 -0.53
N PRO A 74 -2.94 9.32 -1.51
CA PRO A 74 -3.51 7.98 -1.49
C PRO A 74 -2.45 6.88 -1.68
N VAL A 75 -1.33 7.17 -2.36
CA VAL A 75 -0.26 6.18 -2.57
C VAL A 75 0.48 5.96 -1.26
N ALA A 76 0.80 7.02 -0.51
CA ALA A 76 1.43 6.93 0.81
C ALA A 76 0.54 6.16 1.79
N ASN A 77 -0.77 6.48 1.82
CA ASN A 77 -1.76 5.78 2.65
C ASN A 77 -1.82 4.29 2.33
N MET A 78 -1.99 3.93 1.07
CA MET A 78 -2.06 2.53 0.66
C MET A 78 -0.74 1.77 0.93
N ALA A 79 0.42 2.39 0.70
CA ALA A 79 1.71 1.76 0.96
C ALA A 79 1.88 1.40 2.45
N ASN A 80 1.54 2.32 3.33
CA ASN A 80 1.60 2.10 4.77
C ASN A 80 0.53 1.11 5.26
N CYS A 81 -0.69 1.17 4.71
CA CYS A 81 -1.74 0.19 5.02
C CYS A 81 -1.35 -1.23 4.60
N ALA A 82 -0.80 -1.40 3.39
CA ALA A 82 -0.32 -2.70 2.91
C ALA A 82 0.77 -3.27 3.82
N ALA A 83 1.73 -2.43 4.24
CA ALA A 83 2.80 -2.82 5.14
C ALA A 83 2.26 -3.22 6.53
N LEU A 84 1.36 -2.40 7.09
CA LEU A 84 0.77 -2.68 8.41
C LEU A 84 -0.04 -3.98 8.40
N ILE A 85 -0.88 -4.21 7.39
CA ILE A 85 -1.66 -5.45 7.23
C ILE A 85 -0.71 -6.65 7.13
N PHE A 86 0.27 -6.58 6.21
CA PHE A 86 1.21 -7.68 5.94
C PHE A 86 2.01 -8.10 7.18
N HIS A 87 2.43 -7.14 8.01
CA HIS A 87 3.23 -7.42 9.20
C HIS A 87 2.40 -7.76 10.45
N SER A 88 1.12 -7.35 10.50
CA SER A 88 0.27 -7.56 11.69
C SER A 88 -0.58 -8.82 11.61
N VAL A 89 -1.04 -9.19 10.41
CA VAL A 89 -1.88 -10.37 10.21
C VAL A 89 -0.99 -11.58 9.92
N PRO A 90 -1.06 -12.65 10.74
CA PRO A 90 -0.19 -13.80 10.55
C PRO A 90 -0.55 -14.61 9.31
N LYS A 91 0.46 -15.29 8.74
CA LYS A 91 0.32 -16.26 7.65
C LYS A 91 -0.15 -15.66 6.32
N LEU A 92 0.31 -14.44 6.02
CA LEU A 92 0.15 -13.82 4.72
C LEU A 92 1.44 -13.95 3.90
N ASN A 93 1.31 -14.11 2.58
CA ASN A 93 2.42 -13.98 1.64
C ASN A 93 2.26 -12.79 0.68
N TRP A 94 1.06 -12.16 0.65
CA TRP A 94 0.82 -10.95 -0.11
C TRP A 94 -0.29 -10.11 0.54
N ALA A 95 -0.17 -8.78 0.46
CA ALA A 95 -1.22 -7.83 0.82
C ALA A 95 -1.03 -6.53 0.03
N GLY A 96 -2.04 -6.08 -0.68
CA GLY A 96 -1.90 -4.87 -1.51
C GLY A 96 -3.19 -4.44 -2.20
N PHE A 97 -3.02 -3.54 -3.14
CA PHE A 97 -4.12 -2.85 -3.78
C PHE A 97 -4.09 -3.00 -5.29
N TYR A 98 -5.27 -3.15 -5.88
CA TYR A 98 -5.48 -2.92 -7.29
C TYR A 98 -6.47 -1.77 -7.46
N LEU A 99 -6.10 -0.74 -8.21
CA LEU A 99 -6.90 0.46 -8.40
C LEU A 99 -7.58 0.47 -9.75
N LEU A 100 -8.83 0.92 -9.78
CA LEU A 100 -9.57 1.08 -11.02
C LEU A 100 -9.00 2.25 -11.82
N LYS A 101 -8.40 1.95 -12.98
CA LYS A 101 -7.83 2.94 -13.90
C LYS A 101 -8.18 2.57 -15.35
N GLY A 102 -8.90 3.45 -16.05
CA GLY A 102 -9.23 3.24 -17.46
C GLY A 102 -10.07 1.98 -17.74
N GLY A 103 -10.89 1.53 -16.80
CA GLY A 103 -11.73 0.34 -16.93
C GLY A 103 -11.05 -0.99 -16.59
N GLU A 104 -9.82 -0.97 -16.08
CA GLU A 104 -9.08 -2.13 -15.62
C GLU A 104 -8.60 -1.93 -14.18
N LEU A 105 -8.28 -3.01 -13.50
CA LEU A 105 -7.62 -3.01 -12.20
C LEU A 105 -6.11 -3.00 -12.43
N VAL A 106 -5.45 -1.95 -11.95
CA VAL A 106 -4.00 -1.73 -12.08
C VAL A 106 -3.34 -1.86 -10.73
N LEU A 107 -2.25 -2.62 -10.66
CA LEU A 107 -1.47 -2.84 -9.46
C LEU A 107 -1.10 -1.50 -8.80
N GLY A 108 -1.42 -1.38 -7.52
CA GLY A 108 -1.08 -0.30 -6.62
C GLY A 108 0.03 -0.69 -5.63
N PRO A 109 0.15 0.03 -4.50
CA PRO A 109 1.08 -0.34 -3.44
C PRO A 109 0.77 -1.72 -2.84
N PHE A 110 1.81 -2.50 -2.55
CA PHE A 110 1.70 -3.85 -1.99
C PHE A 110 2.94 -4.26 -1.19
N GLN A 111 2.79 -5.36 -0.45
CA GLN A 111 3.85 -6.13 0.22
C GLN A 111 3.77 -7.58 -0.24
N GLY A 112 4.91 -8.20 -0.51
CA GLY A 112 5.01 -9.58 -1.01
C GLY A 112 5.84 -9.70 -2.28
N ARG A 113 5.64 -10.78 -3.03
CA ARG A 113 6.31 -11.03 -4.30
C ARG A 113 5.67 -10.21 -5.43
N LEU A 114 6.36 -10.18 -6.58
CA LEU A 114 5.85 -9.55 -7.79
C LEU A 114 4.47 -10.10 -8.17
N ALA A 115 3.60 -9.21 -8.64
CA ALA A 115 2.21 -9.53 -8.96
C ALA A 115 1.85 -9.12 -10.40
N CYS A 116 0.68 -9.54 -10.86
CA CYS A 116 0.14 -9.17 -12.16
C CYS A 116 -0.10 -7.66 -12.22
N VAL A 117 0.35 -6.99 -13.29
CA VAL A 117 0.25 -5.52 -13.37
C VAL A 117 -1.16 -5.04 -13.67
N ARG A 118 -1.95 -5.83 -14.44
CA ARG A 118 -3.31 -5.49 -14.85
C ARG A 118 -4.22 -6.71 -14.76
N ILE A 119 -5.42 -6.50 -14.26
CA ILE A 119 -6.46 -7.52 -14.15
C ILE A 119 -7.76 -6.93 -14.67
N SER A 120 -8.41 -7.64 -15.60
CA SER A 120 -9.71 -7.23 -16.13
C SER A 120 -10.84 -7.62 -15.18
N PHE A 121 -11.95 -6.89 -15.23
CA PHE A 121 -13.18 -7.22 -14.49
C PHE A 121 -13.64 -8.66 -14.81
N GLY A 122 -14.14 -9.36 -13.80
CA GLY A 122 -14.60 -10.73 -13.91
C GLY A 122 -13.49 -11.78 -14.08
N ARG A 123 -12.21 -11.38 -14.06
CA ARG A 123 -11.08 -12.31 -14.22
C ARG A 123 -10.39 -12.56 -12.89
N GLY A 124 -10.22 -13.83 -12.56
CA GLY A 124 -9.66 -14.26 -11.27
C GLY A 124 -10.53 -13.83 -10.09
N VAL A 125 -10.00 -13.94 -8.88
CA VAL A 125 -10.72 -13.53 -7.66
C VAL A 125 -10.82 -12.00 -7.60
N VAL A 126 -9.71 -11.31 -7.81
CA VAL A 126 -9.60 -9.84 -7.84
C VAL A 126 -10.61 -9.19 -8.80
N GLY A 127 -10.63 -9.63 -10.07
CA GLY A 127 -11.55 -9.09 -11.08
C GLY A 127 -13.01 -9.40 -10.78
N THR A 128 -13.27 -10.59 -10.21
CA THR A 128 -14.63 -11.00 -9.83
C THR A 128 -15.15 -10.21 -8.63
N ALA A 129 -14.32 -9.96 -7.62
CA ALA A 129 -14.69 -9.13 -6.47
C ALA A 129 -15.02 -7.69 -6.89
N ALA A 130 -14.19 -7.13 -7.79
CA ALA A 130 -14.42 -5.79 -8.35
C ALA A 130 -15.74 -5.71 -9.14
N GLU A 131 -16.02 -6.68 -9.99
CA GLU A 131 -17.24 -6.74 -10.80
C GLU A 131 -18.50 -6.85 -9.93
N LYS A 132 -18.47 -7.76 -8.95
CA LYS A 132 -19.61 -8.01 -8.04
C LYS A 132 -19.74 -6.95 -6.94
N ARG A 133 -18.69 -6.18 -6.69
CA ARG A 133 -18.58 -5.23 -5.56
C ARG A 133 -18.91 -5.87 -4.21
N THR A 134 -18.48 -7.12 -4.03
CA THR A 134 -18.65 -7.89 -2.79
C THR A 134 -17.34 -8.53 -2.41
N THR A 135 -17.06 -8.63 -1.11
CA THR A 135 -15.92 -9.38 -0.60
C THR A 135 -16.02 -10.83 -1.07
N ILE A 136 -14.93 -11.34 -1.61
CA ILE A 136 -14.81 -12.74 -2.03
C ILE A 136 -13.71 -13.39 -1.21
N ARG A 137 -14.04 -14.54 -0.62
CA ARG A 137 -13.13 -15.38 0.14
C ARG A 137 -13.01 -16.72 -0.56
N VAL A 138 -11.77 -17.14 -0.82
CA VAL A 138 -11.46 -18.38 -1.55
C VAL A 138 -10.59 -19.27 -0.68
N ALA A 139 -11.10 -20.45 -0.37
CA ALA A 139 -10.40 -21.43 0.47
C ALA A 139 -9.24 -22.13 -0.26
N ASP A 140 -9.38 -22.35 -1.59
CA ASP A 140 -8.35 -22.89 -2.47
C ASP A 140 -8.41 -22.17 -3.82
N VAL A 141 -7.42 -21.32 -4.08
CA VAL A 141 -7.36 -20.53 -5.32
C VAL A 141 -7.28 -21.39 -6.58
N ASN A 142 -6.72 -22.60 -6.48
CA ASN A 142 -6.64 -23.52 -7.61
C ASN A 142 -8.00 -24.07 -8.05
N GLN A 143 -8.99 -24.01 -7.16
CA GLN A 143 -10.37 -24.43 -7.47
C GLN A 143 -11.24 -23.26 -7.92
N PHE A 144 -10.74 -22.01 -7.87
CA PHE A 144 -11.51 -20.85 -8.31
C PHE A 144 -11.52 -20.75 -9.84
N PRO A 145 -12.71 -20.71 -10.49
CA PRO A 145 -12.81 -20.65 -11.94
C PRO A 145 -12.10 -19.42 -12.53
N GLY A 146 -11.14 -19.66 -13.44
CA GLY A 146 -10.40 -18.59 -14.09
C GLY A 146 -9.38 -17.89 -13.18
N HIS A 147 -8.95 -18.53 -12.09
CA HIS A 147 -7.88 -18.03 -11.23
C HIS A 147 -6.64 -17.65 -12.03
N ILE A 148 -6.03 -16.51 -11.66
CA ILE A 148 -4.80 -16.00 -12.25
C ILE A 148 -3.70 -16.17 -11.21
N ALA A 149 -2.85 -17.18 -11.38
CA ALA A 149 -1.73 -17.43 -10.47
C ALA A 149 -0.62 -16.38 -10.64
N CYS A 150 -0.69 -15.27 -9.91
CA CYS A 150 0.38 -14.26 -9.87
C CYS A 150 1.54 -14.70 -8.97
N ASP A 151 1.26 -15.36 -7.86
CA ASP A 151 2.24 -16.06 -7.01
C ASP A 151 1.81 -17.53 -6.80
N SER A 152 2.66 -18.46 -7.18
CA SER A 152 2.42 -19.90 -6.99
C SER A 152 2.43 -20.36 -5.53
N ALA A 153 2.84 -19.49 -4.60
CA ALA A 153 2.84 -19.79 -3.17
C ALA A 153 1.47 -19.52 -2.54
N SER A 154 0.61 -18.67 -3.13
CA SER A 154 -0.74 -18.38 -2.63
C SER A 154 -1.64 -19.61 -2.79
N LYS A 155 -2.34 -19.96 -1.72
CA LYS A 155 -3.28 -21.09 -1.67
C LYS A 155 -4.70 -20.65 -1.33
N SER A 156 -4.87 -19.63 -0.51
CA SER A 156 -6.17 -19.00 -0.25
C SER A 156 -6.05 -17.49 -0.38
N GLU A 157 -7.17 -16.85 -0.64
CA GLU A 157 -7.22 -15.43 -0.99
C GLU A 157 -8.50 -14.79 -0.44
N ILE A 158 -8.41 -13.53 -0.03
CA ILE A 158 -9.56 -12.70 0.28
C ILE A 158 -9.42 -11.35 -0.42
N VAL A 159 -10.45 -10.95 -1.17
CA VAL A 159 -10.48 -9.68 -1.91
C VAL A 159 -11.65 -8.83 -1.44
N VAL A 160 -11.36 -7.60 -1.04
CA VAL A 160 -12.33 -6.64 -0.52
C VAL A 160 -12.46 -5.46 -1.48
N PRO A 161 -13.64 -5.18 -2.04
CA PRO A 161 -13.87 -4.01 -2.87
C PRO A 161 -13.75 -2.73 -2.05
N LEU A 162 -13.03 -1.76 -2.60
CA LEU A 162 -12.93 -0.41 -2.07
C LEU A 162 -13.96 0.47 -2.78
N VAL A 163 -15.02 0.80 -2.07
CA VAL A 163 -16.16 1.55 -2.61
C VAL A 163 -16.27 2.87 -1.88
N SER A 164 -16.31 3.98 -2.62
CA SER A 164 -16.50 5.33 -2.06
C SER A 164 -17.89 5.49 -1.44
N ASN A 165 -18.06 6.56 -0.67
CA ASN A 165 -19.35 6.94 -0.09
C ASN A 165 -20.44 7.15 -1.15
N ASP A 166 -20.05 7.55 -2.37
CA ASP A 166 -20.95 7.74 -3.52
C ASP A 166 -21.16 6.44 -4.32
N SER A 167 -20.81 5.29 -3.75
CA SER A 167 -20.94 3.96 -4.36
C SER A 167 -20.11 3.72 -5.62
N HIS A 168 -19.03 4.50 -5.84
CA HIS A 168 -18.09 4.25 -6.91
C HIS A 168 -17.02 3.26 -6.47
N LEU A 169 -16.72 2.27 -7.33
CA LEU A 169 -15.60 1.39 -7.11
C LEU A 169 -14.29 2.15 -7.37
N LEU A 170 -13.42 2.19 -6.38
CA LEU A 170 -12.09 2.80 -6.43
C LEU A 170 -11.01 1.77 -6.79
N GLY A 171 -11.23 0.53 -6.38
CA GLY A 171 -10.31 -0.58 -6.54
C GLY A 171 -10.66 -1.73 -5.62
N VAL A 172 -9.67 -2.54 -5.28
CA VAL A 172 -9.80 -3.62 -4.30
C VAL A 172 -8.58 -3.68 -3.39
N LEU A 173 -8.77 -4.17 -2.17
CA LEU A 173 -7.73 -4.67 -1.28
C LEU A 173 -7.68 -6.18 -1.46
N ASP A 174 -6.52 -6.69 -1.82
CA ASP A 174 -6.24 -8.09 -2.11
C ASP A 174 -5.25 -8.66 -1.09
N ILE A 175 -5.52 -9.84 -0.55
CA ILE A 175 -4.74 -10.45 0.53
C ILE A 175 -4.66 -11.95 0.31
N ASP A 176 -3.41 -12.45 0.22
CA ASP A 176 -3.12 -13.86 -0.02
C ASP A 176 -2.46 -14.55 1.17
N SER A 177 -2.69 -15.85 1.25
CA SER A 177 -2.04 -16.75 2.20
C SER A 177 -1.45 -18.00 1.53
N PRO A 178 -0.29 -18.49 2.02
CA PRO A 178 0.27 -19.77 1.59
C PRO A 178 -0.43 -20.98 2.22
N GLU A 179 -1.43 -20.76 3.07
CA GLU A 179 -2.23 -21.83 3.70
C GLU A 179 -3.58 -21.95 3.00
N LEU A 180 -4.09 -23.17 2.87
CA LEU A 180 -5.46 -23.41 2.44
C LEU A 180 -6.44 -22.95 3.53
N ASP A 181 -7.60 -22.44 3.12
CA ASP A 181 -8.70 -22.04 3.99
C ASP A 181 -8.29 -21.15 5.17
N ARG A 182 -7.30 -20.24 4.92
CA ARG A 182 -6.76 -19.36 5.97
C ARG A 182 -7.79 -18.33 6.43
N PHE A 183 -8.64 -17.87 5.53
CA PHE A 183 -9.59 -16.80 5.82
C PHE A 183 -10.96 -17.36 6.19
N ASP A 184 -11.53 -16.91 7.30
CA ASP A 184 -12.87 -17.27 7.78
C ASP A 184 -13.81 -16.04 7.81
N ALA A 185 -14.96 -16.18 8.45
CA ALA A 185 -15.95 -15.11 8.53
C ALA A 185 -15.49 -13.91 9.39
N GLU A 186 -14.64 -14.13 10.39
CA GLU A 186 -14.08 -13.04 11.20
C GLU A 186 -13.03 -12.25 10.40
N ASP A 187 -12.22 -12.93 9.58
CA ASP A 187 -11.29 -12.28 8.65
C ASP A 187 -12.06 -11.44 7.63
N GLU A 188 -13.14 -11.99 7.07
CA GLU A 188 -14.00 -11.28 6.10
C GLU A 188 -14.64 -10.03 6.70
N ALA A 189 -15.18 -10.12 7.90
CA ALA A 189 -15.76 -8.97 8.60
C ALA A 189 -14.70 -7.90 8.91
N GLY A 190 -13.54 -8.32 9.42
CA GLY A 190 -12.44 -7.43 9.78
C GLY A 190 -11.86 -6.70 8.57
N PHE A 191 -11.53 -7.41 7.50
CA PHE A 191 -11.00 -6.79 6.28
C PHE A 191 -12.04 -5.94 5.55
N SER A 192 -13.33 -6.31 5.59
CA SER A 192 -14.40 -5.47 5.03
C SER A 192 -14.51 -4.13 5.75
N GLU A 193 -14.36 -4.09 7.06
CA GLU A 193 -14.33 -2.84 7.84
C GLU A 193 -13.08 -2.00 7.53
N ILE A 194 -11.91 -2.63 7.48
CA ILE A 194 -10.66 -1.98 7.07
C ILE A 194 -10.78 -1.40 5.66
N GLY A 195 -11.38 -2.15 4.72
CA GLY A 195 -11.62 -1.68 3.36
C GLY A 195 -12.47 -0.41 3.30
N LYS A 196 -13.50 -0.27 4.14
CA LYS A 196 -14.32 0.96 4.25
C LYS A 196 -13.50 2.14 4.77
N ILE A 197 -12.69 1.92 5.83
CA ILE A 197 -11.83 2.96 6.42
C ILE A 197 -10.85 3.49 5.37
N ILE A 198 -10.20 2.61 4.61
CA ILE A 198 -9.26 2.98 3.56
C ILE A 198 -9.98 3.69 2.41
N ALA A 199 -11.11 3.14 1.93
CA ALA A 199 -11.86 3.72 0.82
C ALA A 199 -12.34 5.16 1.10
N ALA A 200 -12.63 5.50 2.34
CA ALA A 200 -13.01 6.85 2.75
C ALA A 200 -11.88 7.89 2.62
N LYS A 201 -10.65 7.46 2.36
CA LYS A 201 -9.43 8.29 2.24
C LYS A 201 -8.75 8.21 0.87
N LEU A 202 -9.36 7.53 -0.09
CA LEU A 202 -8.93 7.44 -1.50
C LEU A 202 -9.75 8.39 -2.37
#